data_f8cc2c3107d9fbb5200f5361c8c89fae
#
_entry.id   f8cc2c3107d9fbb5200f5361c8c89fae
#
_cell.length_a   1.000
_cell.length_b   1.000
_cell.length_c   1.000
_cell.angle_alpha   90.00
_cell.angle_beta   90.00
_cell.angle_gamma   90.00
#
_symmetry.space_group_name_H-M   'P 1'
#
loop_
_entity.id
_entity.type
_entity.pdbx_description
1 polymer ?
#
loop_
_entity_poly.entity_id
_entity_poly.type
_entity_poly.pdbx_seq_one_letter_code
_entity_poly.pdbx_strand_id
1 'polypeptide(L)'
;MKKTALLLLVAIPTIMCAQSWSLHRCIDYALEHNITIRQQQNTAVLQQIQLDDNRGNHLPNMDASVSQNFSFGRGLTAQNTYENNNTSNSSLSLSASVPLFAGYKIVNSVKMARLNLDASLADLEKARDDIRSQVAKAYVQILYDKEIAAVAQRQIEIDSLQVVRLQRMYDAGRASAVEVAQQQAQLAKSRLTVTTANNSLALSVLALTQLLELPSPDGFFIVVPDTSSVSIMQEPLPLPDIVYAEAVGIKPQIRAEQLRLAVSDYNIRIARGDYLPTLSLSGGIGTNYYKTSGFRADPFGTQLKNNFSQYLGINLSVPVFNHFSTRNKIRQAKIERSNSQLRLDAEKKALYKEIQQVYYNALAAKSKWESSNEAVVSAQAAFGLAKAKYENGKATITEFNEQKNSMLSAMSDLVQAKYEYIYQSALLDFYQGKELDF
;
A
#
# COMPACT_ATOMS: atom_id res chain seq x y z
N MET A 1 -31.91 -15.45 52.22
CA MET A 1 -32.75 -15.14 51.06
C MET A 1 -31.86 -14.43 50.02
N LYS A 2 -31.34 -15.23 49.05
CA LYS A 2 -30.50 -14.72 47.96
C LYS A 2 -31.41 -14.39 46.80
N LYS A 3 -31.43 -13.13 46.37
CA LYS A 3 -32.14 -12.66 45.15
C LYS A 3 -31.20 -12.80 43.98
N THR A 4 -31.42 -13.76 43.12
CA THR A 4 -30.81 -13.93 41.81
C THR A 4 -31.50 -12.98 40.83
N ALA A 5 -30.80 -11.92 40.38
CA ALA A 5 -31.27 -11.09 39.31
C ALA A 5 -30.91 -11.74 37.95
N LEU A 6 -31.92 -12.14 37.21
CA LEU A 6 -31.83 -12.68 35.87
C LEU A 6 -31.68 -11.51 34.89
N LEU A 7 -30.48 -11.32 34.34
CA LEU A 7 -30.21 -10.32 33.29
C LEU A 7 -30.69 -10.91 31.95
N LEU A 8 -31.84 -10.42 31.49
CA LEU A 8 -32.36 -10.70 30.17
C LEU A 8 -31.54 -9.93 29.13
N LEU A 9 -30.66 -10.66 28.42
CA LEU A 9 -29.87 -10.10 27.30
C LEU A 9 -30.83 -9.97 26.11
N VAL A 10 -31.40 -8.78 25.89
CA VAL A 10 -32.17 -8.46 24.70
C VAL A 10 -31.21 -8.36 23.52
N ALA A 11 -31.14 -9.42 22.74
CA ALA A 11 -30.48 -9.39 21.41
C ALA A 11 -31.33 -8.49 20.51
N ILE A 12 -30.90 -7.23 20.36
CA ILE A 12 -31.45 -6.32 19.34
C ILE A 12 -30.97 -6.89 18.00
N PRO A 13 -31.85 -7.33 17.10
CA PRO A 13 -31.45 -7.66 15.75
C PRO A 13 -31.00 -6.36 15.10
N THR A 14 -29.70 -6.21 14.85
CA THR A 14 -29.20 -5.17 13.97
C THR A 14 -29.83 -5.45 12.60
N ILE A 15 -30.87 -4.70 12.27
CA ILE A 15 -31.39 -4.61 10.91
C ILE A 15 -30.22 -4.06 10.09
N MET A 16 -29.50 -4.96 9.43
CA MET A 16 -28.57 -4.59 8.36
C MET A 16 -29.43 -4.01 7.23
N CYS A 17 -29.73 -2.71 7.32
CA CYS A 17 -30.20 -1.96 6.17
C CYS A 17 -29.19 -2.23 5.06
N ALA A 18 -29.63 -2.77 3.95
CA ALA A 18 -28.83 -2.93 2.74
C ALA A 18 -28.40 -1.52 2.29
N GLN A 19 -27.27 -1.07 2.81
CA GLN A 19 -26.78 0.29 2.63
C GLN A 19 -25.97 0.29 1.34
N SER A 20 -26.51 0.90 0.29
CA SER A 20 -25.80 1.04 -0.98
C SER A 20 -24.50 1.84 -0.78
N TRP A 21 -23.40 1.36 -1.39
CA TRP A 21 -22.08 1.93 -1.26
C TRP A 21 -21.78 2.84 -2.46
N SER A 22 -21.63 4.15 -2.21
CA SER A 22 -21.09 5.09 -3.19
C SER A 22 -19.58 4.92 -3.30
N LEU A 23 -18.97 5.41 -4.40
CA LEU A 23 -17.53 5.40 -4.57
C LEU A 23 -16.82 6.10 -3.42
N HIS A 24 -17.27 7.31 -3.06
CA HIS A 24 -16.71 8.11 -1.96
C HIS A 24 -16.69 7.33 -0.64
N ARG A 25 -17.80 6.71 -0.30
CA ARG A 25 -17.91 5.86 0.90
C ARG A 25 -16.98 4.65 0.85
N CYS A 26 -16.83 4.02 -0.32
CA CYS A 26 -15.87 2.90 -0.48
C CYS A 26 -14.45 3.38 -0.25
N ILE A 27 -14.07 4.54 -0.81
CA ILE A 27 -12.74 5.13 -0.62
C ILE A 27 -12.48 5.43 0.85
N ASP A 28 -13.40 6.15 1.51
CA ASP A 28 -13.24 6.53 2.92
C ASP A 28 -13.09 5.29 3.82
N TYR A 29 -13.94 4.29 3.61
CA TYR A 29 -13.88 3.06 4.39
C TYR A 29 -12.56 2.30 4.16
N ALA A 30 -12.09 2.21 2.91
CA ALA A 30 -10.81 1.59 2.60
C ALA A 30 -9.64 2.34 3.26
N LEU A 31 -9.65 3.68 3.25
CA LEU A 31 -8.60 4.49 3.88
C LEU A 31 -8.50 4.26 5.39
N GLU A 32 -9.60 3.93 6.05
CA GLU A 32 -9.64 3.66 7.49
C GLU A 32 -9.28 2.21 7.85
N HIS A 33 -9.63 1.23 6.99
CA HIS A 33 -9.60 -0.18 7.36
C HIS A 33 -8.53 -1.00 6.64
N ASN A 34 -8.03 -0.54 5.48
CA ASN A 34 -7.12 -1.31 4.65
C ASN A 34 -5.80 -1.64 5.36
N ILE A 35 -5.41 -2.92 5.30
CA ILE A 35 -4.22 -3.47 5.95
C ILE A 35 -2.94 -2.81 5.44
N THR A 36 -2.84 -2.51 4.14
CA THR A 36 -1.65 -1.88 3.54
C THR A 36 -1.41 -0.48 4.13
N ILE A 37 -2.48 0.30 4.30
CA ILE A 37 -2.40 1.63 4.94
C ILE A 37 -1.96 1.51 6.39
N ARG A 38 -2.53 0.55 7.15
CA ARG A 38 -2.13 0.30 8.54
C ARG A 38 -0.67 -0.13 8.66
N GLN A 39 -0.16 -0.93 7.72
CA GLN A 39 1.26 -1.29 7.67
C GLN A 39 2.15 -0.06 7.45
N GLN A 40 1.76 0.85 6.54
CA GLN A 40 2.50 2.09 6.32
C GLN A 40 2.42 3.05 7.51
N GLN A 41 1.28 3.12 8.21
CA GLN A 41 1.16 3.85 9.47
C GLN A 41 2.13 3.31 10.52
N ASN A 42 2.20 1.99 10.70
CA ASN A 42 3.15 1.37 11.61
C ASN A 42 4.61 1.67 11.20
N THR A 43 4.90 1.70 9.91
CA THR A 43 6.23 2.11 9.41
C THR A 43 6.56 3.55 9.79
N ALA A 44 5.61 4.47 9.69
CA ALA A 44 5.79 5.85 10.13
C ALA A 44 6.01 5.94 11.66
N VAL A 45 5.29 5.14 12.45
CA VAL A 45 5.50 5.05 13.90
C VAL A 45 6.91 4.52 14.22
N LEU A 46 7.41 3.51 13.49
CA LEU A 46 8.79 3.04 13.65
C LEU A 46 9.82 4.14 13.37
N GLN A 47 9.59 4.97 12.35
CA GLN A 47 10.47 6.12 12.07
C GLN A 47 10.37 7.20 13.16
N GLN A 48 9.20 7.38 13.78
CA GLN A 48 9.05 8.27 14.93
C GLN A 48 9.87 7.76 16.13
N ILE A 49 9.80 6.48 16.44
CA ILE A 49 10.61 5.84 17.50
C ILE A 49 12.10 6.02 17.20
N GLN A 50 12.52 5.82 15.94
CA GLN A 50 13.91 6.03 15.52
C GLN A 50 14.37 7.49 15.68
N LEU A 51 13.47 8.45 15.47
CA LEU A 51 13.75 9.87 15.74
C LEU A 51 13.95 10.10 17.25
N ASP A 52 13.12 9.49 18.09
CA ASP A 52 13.23 9.63 19.55
C ASP A 52 14.49 8.94 20.09
N ASP A 53 14.88 7.79 19.54
CA ASP A 53 16.17 7.15 19.82
C ASP A 53 17.35 8.07 19.49
N ASN A 54 17.33 8.70 18.29
CA ASN A 54 18.39 9.65 17.91
C ASN A 54 18.43 10.89 18.82
N ARG A 55 17.28 11.36 19.32
CA ARG A 55 17.20 12.41 20.34
C ARG A 55 17.77 11.95 21.67
N GLY A 56 17.49 10.70 22.05
CA GLY A 56 18.00 10.06 23.25
C GLY A 56 19.54 9.99 23.31
N ASN A 57 20.23 9.98 22.17
CA ASN A 57 21.69 9.96 22.10
C ASN A 57 22.36 11.23 22.66
N HIS A 58 21.60 12.29 23.00
CA HIS A 58 22.10 13.43 23.75
C HIS A 58 22.07 13.20 25.29
N LEU A 59 21.34 12.21 25.75
CA LEU A 59 21.19 11.91 27.17
C LEU A 59 22.34 11.05 27.69
N PRO A 60 22.62 11.07 28.99
CA PRO A 60 23.59 10.15 29.59
C PRO A 60 23.11 8.71 29.48
N ASN A 61 24.02 7.82 29.08
CA ASN A 61 23.86 6.38 29.26
C ASN A 61 24.32 5.99 30.66
N MET A 62 23.55 5.17 31.37
CA MET A 62 23.88 4.68 32.73
C MET A 62 23.85 3.15 32.73
N ASP A 63 24.95 2.56 33.17
CA ASP A 63 25.12 1.13 33.24
C ASP A 63 25.51 0.71 34.66
N ALA A 64 24.80 -0.27 35.22
CA ALA A 64 25.15 -0.96 36.45
C ALA A 64 25.73 -2.32 36.10
N SER A 65 26.87 -2.66 36.67
CA SER A 65 27.46 -3.98 36.50
C SER A 65 27.82 -4.65 37.83
N VAL A 66 27.57 -5.92 37.90
CA VAL A 66 28.00 -6.79 39.00
C VAL A 66 28.73 -7.96 38.36
N SER A 67 29.96 -8.18 38.80
CA SER A 67 30.74 -9.32 38.32
C SER A 67 31.31 -10.14 39.49
N GLN A 68 31.35 -11.44 39.30
CA GLN A 68 32.00 -12.39 40.21
C GLN A 68 32.94 -13.24 39.37
N ASN A 69 34.24 -13.15 39.68
CA ASN A 69 35.29 -13.92 39.02
C ASN A 69 36.00 -14.85 40.00
N PHE A 70 36.10 -16.10 39.63
CA PHE A 70 36.94 -17.10 40.31
C PHE A 70 38.09 -17.43 39.36
N SER A 71 39.32 -17.32 39.87
CA SER A 71 40.51 -17.73 39.14
C SER A 71 41.20 -18.86 39.91
N PHE A 72 41.50 -19.92 39.23
CA PHE A 72 42.16 -21.11 39.76
C PHE A 72 43.45 -21.33 38.99
N GLY A 73 44.55 -21.52 39.74
CA GLY A 73 45.83 -21.80 39.12
C GLY A 73 47.04 -21.19 39.85
N ARG A 74 48.15 -21.11 39.16
CA ARG A 74 49.39 -20.63 39.74
C ARG A 74 49.49 -19.11 39.54
N GLY A 75 49.62 -18.38 40.63
CA GLY A 75 49.72 -16.93 40.66
C GLY A 75 50.94 -16.45 41.46
N LEU A 76 51.28 -15.17 41.27
CA LEU A 76 52.38 -14.52 42.00
C LEU A 76 51.86 -14.16 43.42
N THR A 77 52.61 -14.52 44.41
CA THR A 77 52.36 -14.16 45.81
C THR A 77 52.97 -12.80 46.17
N ALA A 78 52.61 -12.21 47.33
CA ALA A 78 53.20 -10.95 47.81
C ALA A 78 54.73 -11.03 48.02
N GLN A 79 55.29 -12.26 48.18
CA GLN A 79 56.71 -12.52 48.29
C GLN A 79 57.41 -12.70 46.93
N ASN A 80 56.70 -12.43 45.85
CA ASN A 80 57.21 -12.55 44.46
C ASN A 80 57.55 -14.00 44.05
N THR A 81 56.90 -15.01 44.69
CA THR A 81 56.98 -16.42 44.35
C THR A 81 55.71 -16.91 43.69
N TYR A 82 55.85 -17.89 42.78
CA TYR A 82 54.70 -18.49 42.11
C TYR A 82 54.15 -19.70 42.92
N GLU A 83 52.92 -19.57 43.41
CA GLU A 83 52.25 -20.65 44.16
C GLU A 83 50.83 -20.91 43.57
N ASN A 84 50.24 -22.07 43.90
CA ASN A 84 48.83 -22.31 43.57
C ASN A 84 47.94 -21.36 44.35
N ASN A 85 47.32 -20.44 43.64
CA ASN A 85 46.63 -19.33 44.23
C ASN A 85 45.23 -19.20 43.60
N ASN A 86 44.19 -19.52 44.41
CA ASN A 86 42.80 -19.32 43.95
C ASN A 86 42.34 -17.95 44.43
N THR A 87 41.79 -17.19 43.50
CA THR A 87 41.26 -15.85 43.81
C THR A 87 39.77 -15.78 43.54
N SER A 88 39.08 -15.00 44.36
CA SER A 88 37.67 -14.66 44.18
C SER A 88 37.57 -13.14 44.19
N ASN A 89 37.06 -12.58 43.12
CA ASN A 89 36.87 -11.14 42.97
C ASN A 89 35.41 -10.84 42.62
N SER A 90 34.76 -10.07 43.47
CA SER A 90 33.43 -9.49 43.19
C SER A 90 33.60 -8.00 42.94
N SER A 91 33.05 -7.47 41.87
CA SER A 91 33.02 -6.04 41.62
C SER A 91 31.60 -5.54 41.35
N LEU A 92 31.27 -4.40 41.94
CA LEU A 92 30.03 -3.69 41.73
C LEU A 92 30.38 -2.31 41.21
N SER A 93 29.75 -1.89 40.12
CA SER A 93 29.94 -0.53 39.56
C SER A 93 28.66 0.02 38.97
N LEU A 94 28.50 1.32 39.11
CA LEU A 94 27.54 2.13 38.38
C LEU A 94 28.30 3.22 37.63
N SER A 95 28.14 3.28 36.34
CA SER A 95 28.81 4.28 35.48
C SER A 95 27.80 5.01 34.63
N ALA A 96 28.08 6.29 34.38
CA ALA A 96 27.32 7.12 33.47
C ALA A 96 28.27 7.82 32.50
N SER A 97 27.83 7.96 31.24
CA SER A 97 28.57 8.67 30.21
C SER A 97 27.63 9.51 29.36
N VAL A 98 28.01 10.75 29.09
CA VAL A 98 27.25 11.66 28.22
C VAL A 98 28.19 12.29 27.19
N PRO A 99 27.82 12.27 25.87
CA PRO A 99 28.58 12.96 24.86
C PRO A 99 28.30 14.46 24.94
N LEU A 100 29.33 15.27 25.26
CA LEU A 100 29.24 16.74 25.24
C LEU A 100 29.40 17.30 23.83
N PHE A 101 30.23 16.67 23.03
CA PHE A 101 30.45 16.99 21.64
C PHE A 101 30.83 15.73 20.86
N ALA A 102 30.15 15.44 19.77
CA ALA A 102 30.37 14.27 18.92
C ALA A 102 30.61 14.65 17.44
N GLY A 103 31.29 15.74 17.17
CA GLY A 103 31.54 16.18 15.79
C GLY A 103 30.28 16.53 15.01
N TYR A 104 29.24 17.06 15.68
CA TYR A 104 27.91 17.36 15.13
C TYR A 104 27.13 16.12 14.61
N LYS A 105 27.66 14.90 14.83
CA LYS A 105 27.00 13.67 14.33
C LYS A 105 25.61 13.51 14.91
N ILE A 106 25.45 13.65 16.24
CA ILE A 106 24.16 13.45 16.92
C ILE A 106 23.11 14.45 16.39
N VAL A 107 23.47 15.73 16.29
CA VAL A 107 22.56 16.77 15.76
C VAL A 107 22.14 16.48 14.31
N ASN A 108 23.09 16.05 13.47
CA ASN A 108 22.81 15.70 12.09
C ASN A 108 21.99 14.39 11.98
N SER A 109 22.20 13.41 12.86
CA SER A 109 21.43 12.18 12.92
C SER A 109 19.98 12.46 13.33
N VAL A 110 19.73 13.37 14.28
CA VAL A 110 18.36 13.80 14.62
C VAL A 110 17.67 14.46 13.43
N LYS A 111 18.37 15.35 12.71
CA LYS A 111 17.81 16.00 11.50
C LYS A 111 17.53 14.99 10.39
N MET A 112 18.44 14.04 10.20
CA MET A 112 18.28 12.93 9.25
C MET A 112 17.07 12.06 9.61
N ALA A 113 16.95 11.66 10.89
CA ALA A 113 15.83 10.85 11.36
C ALA A 113 14.47 11.57 11.18
N ARG A 114 14.45 12.90 11.39
CA ARG A 114 13.24 13.69 11.11
C ARG A 114 12.86 13.66 9.63
N LEU A 115 13.83 13.81 8.72
CA LEU A 115 13.56 13.72 7.29
C LEU A 115 13.12 12.32 6.86
N ASN A 116 13.64 11.26 7.51
CA ASN A 116 13.17 9.90 7.28
C ASN A 116 11.73 9.70 7.73
N LEU A 117 11.34 10.29 8.88
CA LEU A 117 9.94 10.31 9.30
C LEU A 117 9.06 11.04 8.28
N ASP A 118 9.47 12.24 7.85
CA ASP A 118 8.73 13.02 6.86
C ASP A 118 8.61 12.26 5.51
N ALA A 119 9.66 11.53 5.09
CA ALA A 119 9.62 10.67 3.91
C ALA A 119 8.64 9.50 4.08
N SER A 120 8.63 8.87 5.26
CA SER A 120 7.70 7.76 5.57
C SER A 120 6.25 8.23 5.63
N LEU A 121 5.99 9.47 6.08
CA LEU A 121 4.65 10.07 6.02
C LEU A 121 4.23 10.34 4.57
N ALA A 122 5.15 10.78 3.71
CA ALA A 122 4.88 10.92 2.28
C ALA A 122 4.62 9.56 1.60
N ASP A 123 5.32 8.49 2.00
CA ASP A 123 5.03 7.12 1.54
C ASP A 123 3.64 6.64 1.99
N LEU A 124 3.20 7.03 3.20
CA LEU A 124 1.85 6.76 3.68
C LEU A 124 0.78 7.46 2.81
N GLU A 125 0.99 8.72 2.45
CA GLU A 125 0.08 9.43 1.54
C GLU A 125 0.07 8.80 0.15
N LYS A 126 1.24 8.35 -0.35
CA LYS A 126 1.29 7.57 -1.60
C LYS A 126 0.45 6.29 -1.50
N ALA A 127 0.58 5.54 -0.41
CA ALA A 127 -0.21 4.33 -0.21
C ALA A 127 -1.72 4.61 -0.17
N ARG A 128 -2.13 5.75 0.40
CA ARG A 128 -3.52 6.21 0.36
C ARG A 128 -3.99 6.51 -1.07
N ASP A 129 -3.15 7.21 -1.86
CA ASP A 129 -3.44 7.49 -3.27
C ASP A 129 -3.55 6.20 -4.09
N ASP A 130 -2.67 5.23 -3.86
CA ASP A 130 -2.70 3.92 -4.50
C ASP A 130 -4.02 3.17 -4.18
N ILE A 131 -4.46 3.18 -2.92
CA ILE A 131 -5.73 2.54 -2.51
C ILE A 131 -6.93 3.29 -3.09
N ARG A 132 -6.95 4.63 -3.12
CA ARG A 132 -8.01 5.41 -3.81
C ARG A 132 -8.18 4.97 -5.26
N SER A 133 -7.07 4.89 -5.99
CA SER A 133 -7.07 4.47 -7.40
C SER A 133 -7.53 3.02 -7.58
N GLN A 134 -7.08 2.10 -6.71
CA GLN A 134 -7.48 0.69 -6.76
C GLN A 134 -8.97 0.50 -6.46
N VAL A 135 -9.52 1.21 -5.46
CA VAL A 135 -10.95 1.17 -5.12
C VAL A 135 -11.78 1.73 -6.28
N ALA A 136 -11.38 2.87 -6.85
CA ALA A 136 -12.07 3.46 -8.01
C ALA A 136 -12.08 2.51 -9.20
N LYS A 137 -10.94 1.87 -9.51
CA LYS A 137 -10.84 0.86 -10.57
C LYS A 137 -11.77 -0.34 -10.33
N ALA A 138 -11.76 -0.87 -9.11
CA ALA A 138 -12.60 -2.02 -8.75
C ALA A 138 -14.09 -1.66 -8.79
N TYR A 139 -14.44 -0.44 -8.37
CA TYR A 139 -15.81 0.07 -8.44
C TYR A 139 -16.32 0.19 -9.89
N VAL A 140 -15.51 0.78 -10.77
CA VAL A 140 -15.83 0.87 -12.20
C VAL A 140 -15.93 -0.51 -12.85
N GLN A 141 -15.09 -1.46 -12.42
CA GLN A 141 -15.18 -2.85 -12.90
C GLN A 141 -16.53 -3.50 -12.54
N ILE A 142 -17.05 -3.25 -11.34
CA ILE A 142 -18.39 -3.77 -10.97
C ILE A 142 -19.48 -3.13 -11.84
N LEU A 143 -19.40 -1.82 -12.10
CA LEU A 143 -20.35 -1.14 -12.99
C LEU A 143 -20.34 -1.75 -14.39
N TYR A 144 -19.17 -1.99 -14.94
CA TYR A 144 -18.96 -2.65 -16.22
C TYR A 144 -19.57 -4.06 -16.24
N ASP A 145 -19.19 -4.93 -15.28
CA ASP A 145 -19.65 -6.31 -15.21
C ASP A 145 -21.17 -6.41 -15.02
N LYS A 146 -21.75 -5.46 -14.29
CA LYS A 146 -23.20 -5.35 -14.08
C LYS A 146 -23.93 -5.05 -15.39
N GLU A 147 -23.43 -4.11 -16.20
CA GLU A 147 -24.02 -3.80 -17.52
C GLU A 147 -23.84 -4.96 -18.51
N ILE A 148 -22.68 -5.64 -18.50
CA ILE A 148 -22.43 -6.82 -19.32
C ILE A 148 -23.39 -7.99 -18.93
N ALA A 149 -23.62 -8.21 -17.63
CA ALA A 149 -24.59 -9.19 -17.18
C ALA A 149 -26.02 -8.84 -17.65
N ALA A 150 -26.39 -7.55 -17.66
CA ALA A 150 -27.67 -7.11 -18.18
C ALA A 150 -27.79 -7.33 -19.71
N VAL A 151 -26.72 -7.09 -20.48
CA VAL A 151 -26.68 -7.40 -21.93
C VAL A 151 -26.84 -8.90 -22.17
N ALA A 152 -26.13 -9.74 -21.41
CA ALA A 152 -26.24 -11.20 -21.49
C ALA A 152 -27.66 -11.68 -21.13
N GLN A 153 -28.30 -11.07 -20.12
CA GLN A 153 -29.67 -11.40 -19.73
C GLN A 153 -30.68 -11.09 -20.85
N ARG A 154 -30.54 -9.94 -21.54
CA ARG A 154 -31.34 -9.61 -22.73
C ARG A 154 -31.19 -10.65 -23.84
N GLN A 155 -30.00 -11.23 -24.00
CA GLN A 155 -29.77 -12.29 -24.98
C GLN A 155 -30.63 -13.55 -24.66
N ILE A 156 -30.68 -13.98 -23.39
CA ILE A 156 -31.55 -15.11 -22.99
C ILE A 156 -33.02 -14.81 -23.28
N GLU A 157 -33.48 -13.59 -23.00
CA GLU A 157 -34.89 -13.20 -23.27
C GLU A 157 -35.24 -13.35 -24.75
N ILE A 158 -34.37 -12.81 -25.63
CA ILE A 158 -34.54 -12.91 -27.08
C ILE A 158 -34.53 -14.38 -27.53
N ASP A 159 -33.55 -15.18 -27.09
CA ASP A 159 -33.39 -16.56 -27.51
C ASP A 159 -34.54 -17.47 -26.98
N SER A 160 -34.98 -17.21 -25.75
CA SER A 160 -36.09 -17.95 -25.15
C SER A 160 -37.41 -17.72 -25.92
N LEU A 161 -37.71 -16.44 -26.24
CA LEU A 161 -38.89 -16.11 -27.05
C LEU A 161 -38.82 -16.78 -28.43
N GLN A 162 -37.62 -16.84 -29.01
CA GLN A 162 -37.41 -17.43 -30.31
C GLN A 162 -37.57 -18.97 -30.32
N VAL A 163 -37.14 -19.67 -29.24
CA VAL A 163 -37.38 -21.11 -29.07
C VAL A 163 -38.88 -21.39 -29.00
N VAL A 164 -39.63 -20.62 -28.18
CA VAL A 164 -41.08 -20.79 -28.06
C VAL A 164 -41.81 -20.57 -29.39
N ARG A 165 -41.37 -19.57 -30.15
CA ARG A 165 -41.91 -19.29 -31.48
C ARG A 165 -41.64 -20.41 -32.47
N LEU A 166 -40.41 -20.88 -32.57
CA LEU A 166 -40.02 -21.97 -33.48
C LEU A 166 -40.73 -23.29 -33.11
N GLN A 167 -40.89 -23.57 -31.83
CA GLN A 167 -41.65 -24.76 -31.39
C GLN A 167 -43.08 -24.71 -31.87
N ARG A 168 -43.78 -23.59 -31.73
CA ARG A 168 -45.16 -23.41 -32.23
C ARG A 168 -45.24 -23.53 -33.75
N MET A 169 -44.21 -23.03 -34.49
CA MET A 169 -44.15 -23.16 -35.94
C MET A 169 -43.92 -24.61 -36.36
N TYR A 170 -43.09 -25.35 -35.62
CA TYR A 170 -42.84 -26.77 -35.85
C TYR A 170 -44.14 -27.59 -35.61
N ASP A 171 -44.82 -27.34 -34.51
CA ASP A 171 -46.09 -28.01 -34.18
C ASP A 171 -47.18 -27.72 -35.24
N ALA A 172 -47.10 -26.57 -35.92
CA ALA A 172 -47.96 -26.18 -37.04
C ALA A 172 -47.46 -26.65 -38.41
N GLY A 173 -46.33 -27.41 -38.46
CA GLY A 173 -45.74 -27.93 -39.70
C GLY A 173 -45.02 -26.88 -40.55
N ARG A 174 -44.66 -25.69 -39.98
CA ARG A 174 -44.06 -24.52 -40.66
C ARG A 174 -42.59 -24.33 -40.38
N ALA A 175 -41.99 -25.12 -39.51
CA ALA A 175 -40.55 -25.11 -39.20
C ALA A 175 -40.01 -26.55 -39.12
N SER A 176 -38.72 -26.72 -39.31
CA SER A 176 -38.06 -28.02 -39.21
C SER A 176 -37.64 -28.33 -37.79
N ALA A 177 -37.49 -29.62 -37.42
CA ALA A 177 -36.91 -30.05 -36.15
C ALA A 177 -35.47 -29.58 -35.99
N VAL A 178 -34.75 -29.40 -37.09
CA VAL A 178 -33.36 -28.90 -37.10
C VAL A 178 -33.32 -27.45 -36.63
N GLU A 179 -34.22 -26.59 -37.09
CA GLU A 179 -34.26 -25.18 -36.67
C GLU A 179 -34.60 -25.06 -35.17
N VAL A 180 -35.52 -25.87 -34.64
CA VAL A 180 -35.81 -25.91 -33.22
C VAL A 180 -34.61 -26.36 -32.42
N ALA A 181 -33.93 -27.43 -32.84
CA ALA A 181 -32.74 -27.94 -32.15
C ALA A 181 -31.57 -26.90 -32.17
N GLN A 182 -31.37 -26.22 -33.31
CA GLN A 182 -30.35 -25.16 -33.42
C GLN A 182 -30.64 -24.00 -32.46
N GLN A 183 -31.91 -23.58 -32.36
CA GLN A 183 -32.26 -22.46 -31.47
C GLN A 183 -32.23 -22.87 -29.99
N GLN A 184 -32.57 -24.12 -29.66
CA GLN A 184 -32.37 -24.66 -28.31
C GLN A 184 -30.87 -24.68 -27.92
N ALA A 185 -29.97 -25.07 -28.85
CA ALA A 185 -28.54 -25.02 -28.65
C ALA A 185 -28.05 -23.57 -28.44
N GLN A 186 -28.60 -22.61 -29.22
CA GLN A 186 -28.29 -21.19 -29.04
C GLN A 186 -28.74 -20.64 -27.67
N LEU A 187 -29.94 -21.01 -27.22
CA LEU A 187 -30.46 -20.66 -25.88
C LEU A 187 -29.55 -21.26 -24.76
N ALA A 188 -29.10 -22.50 -24.93
CA ALA A 188 -28.19 -23.13 -23.98
C ALA A 188 -26.85 -22.37 -23.91
N LYS A 189 -26.30 -21.92 -25.07
CA LYS A 189 -25.10 -21.06 -25.13
C LYS A 189 -25.33 -19.72 -24.46
N SER A 190 -26.48 -19.09 -24.63
CA SER A 190 -26.82 -17.81 -23.99
C SER A 190 -26.94 -17.94 -22.47
N ARG A 191 -27.45 -19.05 -21.97
CA ARG A 191 -27.48 -19.37 -20.53
C ARG A 191 -26.06 -19.48 -19.97
N LEU A 192 -25.15 -20.13 -20.70
CA LEU A 192 -23.73 -20.20 -20.31
C LEU A 192 -23.10 -18.80 -20.26
N THR A 193 -23.40 -17.94 -21.24
CA THR A 193 -22.91 -16.54 -21.25
C THR A 193 -23.38 -15.78 -20.01
N VAL A 194 -24.65 -15.89 -19.63
CA VAL A 194 -25.18 -15.25 -18.40
C VAL A 194 -24.52 -15.79 -17.15
N THR A 195 -24.32 -17.12 -17.07
CA THR A 195 -23.62 -17.72 -15.92
C THR A 195 -22.20 -17.16 -15.80
N THR A 196 -21.48 -17.03 -16.92
CA THR A 196 -20.12 -16.46 -16.94
C THR A 196 -20.14 -14.99 -16.54
N ALA A 197 -21.06 -14.18 -17.08
CA ALA A 197 -21.18 -12.76 -16.75
C ALA A 197 -21.53 -12.54 -15.27
N ASN A 198 -22.44 -13.31 -14.72
CA ASN A 198 -22.78 -13.24 -13.29
C ASN A 198 -21.63 -13.67 -12.40
N ASN A 199 -20.85 -14.67 -12.81
CA ASN A 199 -19.64 -15.06 -12.08
C ASN A 199 -18.58 -13.94 -12.11
N SER A 200 -18.38 -13.29 -13.26
CA SER A 200 -17.47 -12.13 -13.36
C SER A 200 -17.92 -11.00 -12.44
N LEU A 201 -19.21 -10.69 -12.42
CA LEU A 201 -19.78 -9.70 -11.50
C LEU A 201 -19.56 -10.09 -10.02
N ALA A 202 -19.76 -11.34 -9.66
CA ALA A 202 -19.53 -11.81 -8.29
C ALA A 202 -18.03 -11.69 -7.90
N LEU A 203 -17.11 -11.99 -8.83
CA LEU A 203 -15.67 -11.85 -8.60
C LEU A 203 -15.23 -10.39 -8.49
N SER A 204 -15.80 -9.48 -9.28
CA SER A 204 -15.49 -8.05 -9.15
C SER A 204 -16.02 -7.46 -7.85
N VAL A 205 -17.19 -7.88 -7.39
CA VAL A 205 -17.71 -7.52 -6.06
C VAL A 205 -16.80 -8.06 -4.96
N LEU A 206 -16.37 -9.33 -5.06
CA LEU A 206 -15.41 -9.91 -4.11
C LEU A 206 -14.10 -9.13 -4.07
N ALA A 207 -13.56 -8.74 -5.23
CA ALA A 207 -12.31 -7.97 -5.30
C ALA A 207 -12.43 -6.62 -4.59
N LEU A 208 -13.54 -5.89 -4.78
CA LEU A 208 -13.77 -4.62 -4.07
C LEU A 208 -13.95 -4.84 -2.57
N THR A 209 -14.76 -5.81 -2.16
CA THR A 209 -15.01 -6.09 -0.73
C THR A 209 -13.72 -6.51 0.00
N GLN A 210 -12.79 -7.19 -0.67
CA GLN A 210 -11.45 -7.49 -0.14
C GLN A 210 -10.60 -6.23 0.03
N LEU A 211 -10.63 -5.29 -0.91
CA LEU A 211 -9.95 -3.99 -0.76
C LEU A 211 -10.49 -3.17 0.42
N LEU A 212 -11.78 -3.33 0.69
CA LEU A 212 -12.47 -2.73 1.83
C LEU A 212 -12.25 -3.49 3.15
N GLU A 213 -11.57 -4.65 3.13
CA GLU A 213 -11.40 -5.55 4.31
C GLU A 213 -12.74 -6.00 4.91
N LEU A 214 -13.79 -6.13 4.09
CA LEU A 214 -15.08 -6.64 4.54
C LEU A 214 -15.03 -8.16 4.72
N PRO A 215 -15.68 -8.72 5.75
CA PRO A 215 -15.61 -10.16 6.06
C PRO A 215 -16.36 -11.03 5.03
N SER A 216 -17.36 -10.49 4.34
CA SER A 216 -18.15 -11.17 3.31
C SER A 216 -18.62 -10.17 2.25
N PRO A 217 -18.76 -10.60 0.97
CA PRO A 217 -19.42 -9.82 -0.06
C PRO A 217 -20.95 -9.83 0.06
N ASP A 218 -21.53 -10.64 0.96
CA ASP A 218 -22.97 -10.80 1.08
C ASP A 218 -23.66 -9.50 1.51
N GLY A 219 -24.70 -9.12 0.78
CA GLY A 219 -25.41 -7.86 1.03
C GLY A 219 -24.68 -6.59 0.61
N PHE A 220 -23.56 -6.72 -0.09
CA PHE A 220 -22.83 -5.56 -0.64
C PHE A 220 -23.44 -5.12 -1.96
N PHE A 221 -23.91 -3.88 -2.04
CA PHE A 221 -24.47 -3.29 -3.25
C PHE A 221 -23.88 -1.90 -3.49
N ILE A 222 -23.42 -1.67 -4.70
CA ILE A 222 -22.93 -0.34 -5.11
C ILE A 222 -24.05 0.55 -5.64
N VAL A 223 -23.90 1.86 -5.46
CA VAL A 223 -24.71 2.86 -6.14
C VAL A 223 -24.29 2.90 -7.60
N VAL A 224 -25.24 2.85 -8.51
CA VAL A 224 -24.97 3.09 -9.94
C VAL A 224 -25.11 4.60 -10.16
N PRO A 225 -24.02 5.32 -10.47
CA PRO A 225 -24.12 6.75 -10.76
C PRO A 225 -24.95 6.96 -12.04
N ASP A 226 -25.64 8.07 -12.10
CA ASP A 226 -26.37 8.44 -13.32
C ASP A 226 -25.35 8.95 -14.38
N THR A 227 -24.78 7.98 -15.10
CA THR A 227 -23.80 8.25 -16.19
C THR A 227 -24.47 8.63 -17.50
N SER A 228 -25.77 8.98 -17.50
CA SER A 228 -26.49 9.43 -18.69
C SER A 228 -26.12 10.86 -19.11
N SER A 229 -25.42 11.61 -18.26
CA SER A 229 -24.91 12.93 -18.61
C SER A 229 -23.72 12.82 -19.57
N VAL A 230 -23.98 12.94 -20.84
CA VAL A 230 -23.04 13.02 -21.98
C VAL A 230 -21.97 14.14 -21.79
N SER A 231 -22.15 15.02 -20.81
CA SER A 231 -21.28 16.16 -20.53
C SER A 231 -19.83 15.78 -20.20
N ILE A 232 -19.61 14.67 -19.49
CA ILE A 232 -18.25 14.20 -19.11
C ILE A 232 -17.41 13.85 -20.35
N MET A 233 -18.05 13.41 -21.43
CA MET A 233 -17.35 12.99 -22.67
C MET A 233 -17.10 14.12 -23.65
N GLN A 234 -17.63 15.31 -23.42
CA GLN A 234 -17.46 16.47 -24.30
C GLN A 234 -16.29 17.38 -23.90
N GLU A 235 -15.79 17.28 -22.68
CA GLU A 235 -14.66 18.08 -22.24
C GLU A 235 -13.35 17.61 -22.91
N PRO A 236 -12.49 18.55 -23.33
CA PRO A 236 -11.18 18.20 -23.87
C PRO A 236 -10.30 17.64 -22.74
N LEU A 237 -9.64 16.50 -23.00
CA LEU A 237 -8.68 15.91 -22.06
C LEU A 237 -7.50 16.87 -21.89
N PRO A 238 -7.04 17.10 -20.63
CA PRO A 238 -5.87 17.92 -20.38
C PRO A 238 -4.60 17.27 -20.96
N LEU A 239 -3.72 18.07 -21.55
CA LEU A 239 -2.48 17.56 -22.15
C LEU A 239 -1.55 16.97 -21.07
N PRO A 240 -0.83 15.89 -21.36
CA PRO A 240 0.04 15.21 -20.38
C PRO A 240 1.09 16.12 -19.74
N ASP A 241 1.63 17.08 -20.49
CA ASP A 241 2.64 18.01 -19.99
C ASP A 241 2.06 18.95 -18.91
N ILE A 242 0.80 19.39 -19.06
CA ILE A 242 0.11 20.23 -18.08
C ILE A 242 -0.16 19.42 -16.81
N VAL A 243 -0.73 18.22 -16.95
CA VAL A 243 -1.00 17.32 -15.82
C VAL A 243 0.28 16.99 -15.07
N TYR A 244 1.37 16.71 -15.78
CA TYR A 244 2.66 16.40 -15.16
C TYR A 244 3.25 17.59 -14.40
N ALA A 245 3.18 18.80 -14.96
CA ALA A 245 3.68 20.00 -14.30
C ALA A 245 3.02 20.24 -12.93
N GLU A 246 1.71 19.99 -12.85
CA GLU A 246 0.96 20.04 -11.58
C GLU A 246 1.30 18.85 -10.68
N ALA A 247 1.29 17.62 -11.21
CA ALA A 247 1.52 16.39 -10.48
C ALA A 247 2.87 16.35 -9.77
N VAL A 248 3.96 16.84 -10.40
CA VAL A 248 5.31 16.88 -9.79
C VAL A 248 5.33 17.66 -8.48
N GLY A 249 4.50 18.70 -8.35
CA GLY A 249 4.43 19.54 -7.16
C GLY A 249 3.63 18.94 -6.01
N ILE A 250 2.66 18.08 -6.30
CA ILE A 250 1.68 17.59 -5.31
C ILE A 250 1.81 16.10 -4.98
N LYS A 251 2.36 15.29 -5.92
CA LYS A 251 2.37 13.82 -5.73
C LYS A 251 3.34 13.38 -4.63
N PRO A 252 2.84 12.58 -3.65
CA PRO A 252 3.60 12.19 -2.46
C PRO A 252 4.88 11.41 -2.77
N GLN A 253 4.92 10.57 -3.83
CA GLN A 253 6.10 9.81 -4.21
C GLN A 253 7.28 10.71 -4.60
N ILE A 254 7.03 11.82 -5.27
CA ILE A 254 8.09 12.79 -5.63
C ILE A 254 8.59 13.47 -4.35
N ARG A 255 7.69 13.83 -3.44
CA ARG A 255 8.04 14.41 -2.14
C ARG A 255 8.89 13.46 -1.30
N ALA A 256 8.55 12.17 -1.25
CA ALA A 256 9.31 11.15 -0.54
C ALA A 256 10.75 11.05 -1.07
N GLU A 257 10.94 11.00 -2.39
CA GLU A 257 12.28 10.93 -2.99
C GLU A 257 13.09 12.23 -2.79
N GLN A 258 12.47 13.40 -2.79
CA GLN A 258 13.12 14.67 -2.44
C GLN A 258 13.64 14.66 -0.99
N LEU A 259 12.83 14.12 -0.06
CA LEU A 259 13.22 14.00 1.34
C LEU A 259 14.36 12.98 1.52
N ARG A 260 14.34 11.84 0.80
CA ARG A 260 15.43 10.85 0.78
C ARG A 260 16.74 11.44 0.21
N LEU A 261 16.64 12.30 -0.79
CA LEU A 261 17.81 13.04 -1.29
C LEU A 261 18.37 13.97 -0.21
N ALA A 262 17.51 14.68 0.51
CA ALA A 262 17.95 15.53 1.64
C ALA A 262 18.55 14.68 2.79
N VAL A 263 18.04 13.49 3.08
CA VAL A 263 18.65 12.51 4.01
C VAL A 263 20.09 12.19 3.60
N SER A 264 20.35 11.97 2.32
CA SER A 264 21.69 11.66 1.82
C SER A 264 22.68 12.81 2.00
N ASP A 265 22.23 14.08 1.97
CA ASP A 265 23.06 15.24 2.31
C ASP A 265 23.49 15.23 3.80
N TYR A 266 22.59 14.82 4.70
CA TYR A 266 22.92 14.65 6.11
C TYR A 266 23.88 13.48 6.36
N ASN A 267 23.78 12.38 5.60
CA ASN A 267 24.74 11.27 5.66
C ASN A 267 26.17 11.75 5.35
N ILE A 268 26.34 12.64 4.36
CA ILE A 268 27.65 13.26 4.07
C ILE A 268 28.12 14.10 5.26
N ARG A 269 27.25 14.87 5.90
CA ARG A 269 27.61 15.71 7.07
C ARG A 269 27.99 14.84 8.27
N ILE A 270 27.28 13.75 8.52
CA ILE A 270 27.57 12.77 9.58
C ILE A 270 28.95 12.13 9.31
N ALA A 271 29.21 11.68 8.08
CA ALA A 271 30.51 11.11 7.71
C ALA A 271 31.66 12.11 7.87
N ARG A 272 31.45 13.41 7.59
CA ARG A 272 32.44 14.47 7.84
C ARG A 272 32.69 14.68 9.33
N GLY A 273 31.69 14.43 10.18
CA GLY A 273 31.82 14.51 11.64
C GLY A 273 32.90 13.58 12.21
N ASP A 274 33.28 12.52 11.50
CA ASP A 274 34.36 11.61 11.90
C ASP A 274 35.75 12.23 11.79
N TYR A 275 35.94 13.42 11.20
CA TYR A 275 37.15 14.20 11.23
C TYR A 275 37.27 15.10 12.47
N LEU A 276 36.16 15.37 13.14
CA LEU A 276 36.10 16.28 14.26
C LEU A 276 36.38 15.53 15.57
N PRO A 277 36.94 16.23 16.59
CA PRO A 277 37.11 15.63 17.89
C PRO A 277 35.80 15.24 18.54
N THR A 278 35.85 14.30 19.48
CA THR A 278 34.71 13.96 20.35
C THR A 278 35.06 14.25 21.80
N LEU A 279 34.15 14.83 22.55
CA LEU A 279 34.27 15.16 23.96
C LEU A 279 33.16 14.46 24.73
N SER A 280 33.49 13.67 25.73
CA SER A 280 32.51 13.01 26.62
C SER A 280 32.83 13.29 28.09
N LEU A 281 31.80 13.38 28.89
CA LEU A 281 31.86 13.40 30.34
C LEU A 281 31.46 12.01 30.83
N SER A 282 32.29 11.41 31.67
CA SER A 282 32.01 10.13 32.30
C SER A 282 32.18 10.23 33.81
N GLY A 283 31.36 9.51 34.55
CA GLY A 283 31.48 9.40 36.01
C GLY A 283 30.94 8.08 36.48
N GLY A 284 31.40 7.67 37.64
CA GLY A 284 30.91 6.43 38.19
C GLY A 284 31.30 6.25 39.67
N ILE A 285 30.65 5.26 40.25
CA ILE A 285 30.94 4.77 41.60
C ILE A 285 31.17 3.26 41.48
N GLY A 286 32.05 2.76 42.31
CA GLY A 286 32.34 1.32 42.30
C GLY A 286 32.93 0.85 43.65
N THR A 287 32.86 -0.45 43.83
CA THR A 287 33.51 -1.14 44.95
C THR A 287 33.81 -2.57 44.57
N ASN A 288 34.75 -3.18 45.25
CA ASN A 288 35.11 -4.55 45.01
C ASN A 288 35.42 -5.31 46.29
N TYR A 289 35.23 -6.62 46.24
CA TYR A 289 35.68 -7.59 47.20
C TYR A 289 36.70 -8.49 46.55
N TYR A 290 37.83 -8.71 47.22
CA TYR A 290 38.90 -9.60 46.75
C TYR A 290 39.32 -10.54 47.84
N LYS A 291 39.40 -11.84 47.52
CA LYS A 291 39.90 -12.88 48.41
C LYS A 291 40.86 -13.77 47.65
N THR A 292 41.99 -14.07 48.30
CA THR A 292 43.02 -14.96 47.80
C THR A 292 43.16 -16.16 48.76
N SER A 293 43.29 -17.37 48.24
CA SER A 293 43.54 -18.55 49.06
C SER A 293 44.88 -18.42 49.79
N GLY A 294 44.93 -18.82 51.02
CA GLY A 294 46.14 -18.72 51.86
C GLY A 294 46.37 -17.36 52.56
N PHE A 295 45.56 -16.34 52.22
CA PHE A 295 45.64 -15.02 52.86
C PHE A 295 44.35 -14.69 53.62
N ARG A 296 44.50 -13.99 54.74
CA ARG A 296 43.37 -13.49 55.51
C ARG A 296 42.78 -12.29 54.78
N ALA A 297 41.56 -12.40 54.34
CA ALA A 297 40.82 -11.29 53.75
C ALA A 297 39.89 -10.65 54.77
N ASP A 298 39.70 -9.34 54.72
CA ASP A 298 38.68 -8.66 55.48
C ASP A 298 37.27 -9.15 55.11
N PRO A 299 36.32 -9.08 56.07
CA PRO A 299 34.92 -9.42 55.78
C PRO A 299 34.39 -8.68 54.57
N PHE A 300 33.49 -9.34 53.84
CA PHE A 300 32.89 -8.81 52.58
C PHE A 300 32.38 -7.38 52.72
N GLY A 301 31.55 -7.09 53.75
CA GLY A 301 30.99 -5.77 53.98
C GLY A 301 32.05 -4.71 54.30
N THR A 302 33.15 -5.09 54.98
CA THR A 302 34.27 -4.21 55.31
C THR A 302 35.02 -3.81 54.05
N GLN A 303 35.30 -4.78 53.16
CA GLN A 303 35.96 -4.48 51.90
C GLN A 303 35.09 -3.61 51.00
N LEU A 304 33.81 -3.92 50.85
CA LEU A 304 32.89 -3.07 50.04
C LEU A 304 32.88 -1.64 50.53
N LYS A 305 32.93 -1.38 51.81
CA LYS A 305 32.98 -0.03 52.37
C LYS A 305 34.34 0.63 52.14
N ASN A 306 35.42 -0.10 52.35
CA ASN A 306 36.79 0.48 52.26
C ASN A 306 37.23 0.66 50.83
N ASN A 307 36.78 -0.19 49.92
CA ASN A 307 37.13 -0.14 48.50
C ASN A 307 36.18 0.75 47.69
N PHE A 308 35.22 1.44 48.34
CA PHE A 308 34.32 2.33 47.64
C PHE A 308 35.11 3.45 47.00
N SER A 309 34.92 3.64 45.70
CA SER A 309 35.56 4.64 44.89
C SER A 309 34.56 5.38 43.99
N GLN A 310 34.88 6.59 43.69
CA GLN A 310 34.12 7.41 42.75
C GLN A 310 35.10 8.13 41.81
N TYR A 311 34.67 8.34 40.57
CA TYR A 311 35.43 9.08 39.60
C TYR A 311 34.53 9.98 38.76
N LEU A 312 35.14 11.07 38.29
CA LEU A 312 34.56 11.95 37.29
C LEU A 312 35.70 12.27 36.29
N GLY A 313 35.42 12.13 35.01
CA GLY A 313 36.43 12.30 33.97
C GLY A 313 35.85 12.94 32.71
N ILE A 314 36.66 13.74 32.07
CA ILE A 314 36.39 14.30 30.74
C ILE A 314 37.33 13.59 29.77
N ASN A 315 36.81 13.04 28.70
CA ASN A 315 37.61 12.40 27.67
C ASN A 315 37.46 13.15 26.33
N LEU A 316 38.59 13.65 25.84
CA LEU A 316 38.71 14.29 24.50
C LEU A 316 39.44 13.30 23.60
N SER A 317 38.77 12.84 22.53
CA SER A 317 39.38 12.01 21.49
C SER A 317 39.47 12.77 20.19
N VAL A 318 40.71 12.89 19.66
CA VAL A 318 41.01 13.60 18.40
C VAL A 318 41.54 12.59 17.37
N PRO A 319 40.79 12.30 16.29
CA PRO A 319 41.27 11.37 15.28
C PRO A 319 42.37 12.01 14.44
N VAL A 320 43.63 11.56 14.59
CA VAL A 320 44.76 12.06 13.84
C VAL A 320 44.93 11.32 12.51
N PHE A 321 44.84 10.00 12.53
CA PHE A 321 44.94 9.17 11.34
C PHE A 321 44.10 7.88 11.54
N ASN A 322 43.26 7.55 10.56
CA ASN A 322 42.36 6.40 10.64
C ASN A 322 42.35 5.54 9.35
N HIS A 323 43.54 5.36 8.75
CA HIS A 323 43.76 4.55 7.54
C HIS A 323 42.83 4.99 6.37
N PHE A 324 42.59 6.29 6.22
CA PHE A 324 41.68 6.90 5.24
C PHE A 324 40.19 6.48 5.36
N SER A 325 39.80 5.82 6.46
CA SER A 325 38.44 5.35 6.66
C SER A 325 37.39 6.45 6.50
N THR A 326 37.58 7.60 7.19
CA THR A 326 36.64 8.75 7.08
C THR A 326 36.59 9.30 5.66
N ARG A 327 37.74 9.42 4.97
CA ARG A 327 37.78 9.84 3.57
C ARG A 327 36.94 8.93 2.69
N ASN A 328 37.05 7.61 2.86
CA ASN A 328 36.33 6.64 2.06
C ASN A 328 34.85 6.63 2.39
N LYS A 329 34.44 6.75 3.67
CA LYS A 329 33.05 6.93 4.08
C LYS A 329 32.38 8.15 3.41
N ILE A 330 33.11 9.30 3.36
CA ILE A 330 32.59 10.49 2.68
C ILE A 330 32.43 10.24 1.17
N ARG A 331 33.38 9.54 0.55
CA ARG A 331 33.27 9.19 -0.88
C ARG A 331 32.07 8.28 -1.13
N GLN A 332 31.85 7.25 -0.29
CA GLN A 332 30.69 6.38 -0.34
C GLN A 332 29.39 7.18 -0.19
N ALA A 333 29.30 8.05 0.84
CA ALA A 333 28.11 8.88 1.06
C ALA A 333 27.82 9.83 -0.13
N LYS A 334 28.85 10.35 -0.82
CA LYS A 334 28.67 11.17 -2.02
C LYS A 334 28.12 10.35 -3.20
N ILE A 335 28.58 9.11 -3.39
CA ILE A 335 28.07 8.23 -4.43
C ILE A 335 26.60 7.86 -4.11
N GLU A 336 26.29 7.56 -2.83
CA GLU A 336 24.91 7.28 -2.43
C GLU A 336 23.97 8.47 -2.62
N ARG A 337 24.47 9.70 -2.39
CA ARG A 337 23.71 10.90 -2.74
C ARG A 337 23.46 11.01 -4.25
N SER A 338 24.45 10.68 -5.08
CA SER A 338 24.28 10.64 -6.54
C SER A 338 23.21 9.60 -6.94
N ASN A 339 23.23 8.42 -6.31
CA ASN A 339 22.21 7.40 -6.52
C ASN A 339 20.81 7.88 -6.10
N SER A 340 20.72 8.64 -4.99
CA SER A 340 19.44 9.22 -4.54
C SER A 340 18.91 10.27 -5.53
N GLN A 341 19.79 11.07 -6.15
CA GLN A 341 19.40 11.99 -7.22
C GLN A 341 18.85 11.22 -8.43
N LEU A 342 19.54 10.16 -8.85
CA LEU A 342 19.10 9.33 -9.97
C LEU A 342 17.75 8.63 -9.67
N ARG A 343 17.50 8.21 -8.42
CA ARG A 343 16.19 7.67 -8.02
C ARG A 343 15.08 8.71 -8.15
N LEU A 344 15.30 9.94 -7.69
CA LEU A 344 14.36 11.04 -7.86
C LEU A 344 14.07 11.32 -9.35
N ASP A 345 15.10 11.34 -10.19
CA ASP A 345 14.94 11.57 -11.62
C ASP A 345 14.22 10.40 -12.31
N ALA A 346 14.46 9.15 -11.85
CA ALA A 346 13.75 7.97 -12.32
C ALA A 346 12.27 8.00 -11.93
N GLU A 347 11.95 8.40 -10.69
CA GLU A 347 10.57 8.52 -10.22
C GLU A 347 9.78 9.59 -10.98
N LYS A 348 10.40 10.73 -11.26
CA LYS A 348 9.81 11.77 -12.12
C LYS A 348 9.50 11.26 -13.52
N LYS A 349 10.41 10.47 -14.12
CA LYS A 349 10.19 9.86 -15.43
C LYS A 349 9.09 8.80 -15.39
N ALA A 350 9.01 8.01 -14.32
CA ALA A 350 7.98 7.02 -14.11
C ALA A 350 6.60 7.68 -14.03
N LEU A 351 6.45 8.74 -13.22
CA LEU A 351 5.23 9.52 -13.11
C LEU A 351 4.81 10.12 -14.48
N TYR A 352 5.75 10.69 -15.23
CA TYR A 352 5.44 11.24 -16.55
C TYR A 352 4.95 10.18 -17.53
N LYS A 353 5.62 9.01 -17.54
CA LYS A 353 5.21 7.87 -18.35
C LYS A 353 3.80 7.39 -17.97
N GLU A 354 3.50 7.29 -16.67
CA GLU A 354 2.21 6.87 -16.17
C GLU A 354 1.09 7.82 -16.62
N ILE A 355 1.30 9.14 -16.48
CA ILE A 355 0.36 10.17 -16.96
C ILE A 355 0.15 10.07 -18.48
N GLN A 356 1.22 9.88 -19.26
CA GLN A 356 1.10 9.67 -20.70
C GLN A 356 0.29 8.43 -21.05
N GLN A 357 0.51 7.32 -20.34
CA GLN A 357 -0.26 6.08 -20.57
C GLN A 357 -1.75 6.30 -20.29
N VAL A 358 -2.09 6.95 -19.16
CA VAL A 358 -3.48 7.27 -18.81
C VAL A 358 -4.11 8.17 -19.87
N TYR A 359 -3.39 9.20 -20.34
CA TYR A 359 -3.87 10.08 -21.38
C TYR A 359 -4.16 9.35 -22.71
N TYR A 360 -3.22 8.53 -23.19
CA TYR A 360 -3.43 7.78 -24.43
C TYR A 360 -4.53 6.73 -24.29
N ASN A 361 -4.67 6.10 -23.12
CA ASN A 361 -5.78 5.19 -22.83
C ASN A 361 -7.12 5.93 -22.83
N ALA A 362 -7.19 7.13 -22.23
CA ALA A 362 -8.39 7.96 -22.24
C ALA A 362 -8.78 8.38 -23.67
N LEU A 363 -7.78 8.79 -24.47
CA LEU A 363 -8.00 9.18 -25.88
C LEU A 363 -8.50 8.00 -26.70
N ALA A 364 -7.88 6.83 -26.54
CA ALA A 364 -8.30 5.60 -27.24
C ALA A 364 -9.71 5.16 -26.80
N ALA A 365 -10.01 5.22 -25.51
CA ALA A 365 -11.32 4.88 -24.97
C ALA A 365 -12.41 5.84 -25.47
N LYS A 366 -12.10 7.14 -25.59
CA LYS A 366 -13.00 8.14 -26.18
C LYS A 366 -13.34 7.82 -27.65
N SER A 367 -12.31 7.60 -28.47
CA SER A 367 -12.50 7.26 -29.89
C SER A 367 -13.25 5.93 -30.07
N LYS A 368 -12.95 4.93 -29.20
CA LYS A 368 -13.65 3.66 -29.19
C LYS A 368 -15.12 3.84 -28.79
N TRP A 369 -15.41 4.68 -27.79
CA TRP A 369 -16.78 4.97 -27.38
C TRP A 369 -17.59 5.65 -28.50
N GLU A 370 -17.03 6.67 -29.18
CA GLU A 370 -17.66 7.36 -30.30
C GLU A 370 -18.01 6.35 -31.42
N SER A 371 -17.03 5.54 -31.84
CA SER A 371 -17.22 4.52 -32.90
C SER A 371 -18.20 3.42 -32.47
N SER A 372 -18.13 2.94 -31.22
CA SER A 372 -19.04 1.92 -30.70
C SER A 372 -20.49 2.43 -30.58
N ASN A 373 -20.68 3.72 -30.26
CA ASN A 373 -22.00 4.31 -30.22
C ASN A 373 -22.67 4.34 -31.61
N GLU A 374 -21.94 4.71 -32.64
CA GLU A 374 -22.42 4.62 -34.03
C GLU A 374 -22.69 3.18 -34.46
N ALA A 375 -21.80 2.24 -34.07
CA ALA A 375 -21.96 0.82 -34.35
C ALA A 375 -23.22 0.26 -33.70
N VAL A 376 -23.52 0.62 -32.44
CA VAL A 376 -24.71 0.17 -31.74
C VAL A 376 -25.97 0.66 -32.44
N VAL A 377 -26.06 1.94 -32.86
CA VAL A 377 -27.20 2.48 -33.56
C VAL A 377 -27.44 1.72 -34.87
N SER A 378 -26.37 1.51 -35.66
CA SER A 378 -26.43 0.77 -36.93
C SER A 378 -26.79 -0.70 -36.75
N ALA A 379 -26.21 -1.38 -35.77
CA ALA A 379 -26.46 -2.79 -35.48
C ALA A 379 -27.91 -3.00 -34.95
N GLN A 380 -28.41 -2.07 -34.13
CA GLN A 380 -29.81 -2.14 -33.64
C GLN A 380 -30.81 -1.98 -34.82
N ALA A 381 -30.53 -1.05 -35.74
CA ALA A 381 -31.37 -0.88 -36.93
C ALA A 381 -31.33 -2.14 -37.82
N ALA A 382 -30.14 -2.69 -38.09
CA ALA A 382 -29.94 -3.92 -38.85
C ALA A 382 -30.65 -5.12 -38.21
N PHE A 383 -30.53 -5.29 -36.91
CA PHE A 383 -31.24 -6.35 -36.17
C PHE A 383 -32.76 -6.16 -36.25
N GLY A 384 -33.28 -4.93 -36.10
CA GLY A 384 -34.69 -4.63 -36.23
C GLY A 384 -35.25 -5.05 -37.61
N LEU A 385 -34.51 -4.74 -38.69
CA LEU A 385 -34.88 -5.15 -40.06
C LEU A 385 -34.79 -6.66 -40.25
N ALA A 386 -33.73 -7.32 -39.76
CA ALA A 386 -33.56 -8.78 -39.83
C ALA A 386 -34.64 -9.51 -39.06
N LYS A 387 -35.04 -8.99 -37.89
CA LYS A 387 -36.13 -9.49 -37.07
C LYS A 387 -37.44 -9.40 -37.85
N ALA A 388 -37.76 -8.24 -38.45
CA ALA A 388 -38.98 -8.05 -39.23
C ALA A 388 -39.03 -8.95 -40.47
N LYS A 389 -37.92 -9.12 -41.20
CA LYS A 389 -37.81 -10.06 -42.33
C LYS A 389 -38.02 -11.50 -41.89
N TYR A 390 -37.38 -11.91 -40.81
CA TYR A 390 -37.52 -13.26 -40.27
C TYR A 390 -38.97 -13.55 -39.80
N GLU A 391 -39.59 -12.56 -39.19
CA GLU A 391 -41.00 -12.66 -38.76
C GLU A 391 -41.97 -12.83 -39.91
N ASN A 392 -41.64 -12.28 -41.09
CA ASN A 392 -42.42 -12.40 -42.32
C ASN A 392 -41.97 -13.59 -43.23
N GLY A 393 -41.09 -14.47 -42.73
CA GLY A 393 -40.56 -15.61 -43.51
C GLY A 393 -39.62 -15.26 -44.64
N LYS A 394 -39.05 -14.06 -44.64
CA LYS A 394 -38.16 -13.50 -45.72
C LYS A 394 -36.67 -13.55 -45.33
N ALA A 395 -36.33 -14.07 -44.14
CA ALA A 395 -34.95 -14.25 -43.70
C ALA A 395 -34.82 -15.63 -42.99
N THR A 396 -33.61 -16.15 -42.92
CA THR A 396 -33.28 -17.38 -42.21
C THR A 396 -33.05 -17.14 -40.72
N ILE A 397 -33.15 -18.19 -39.91
CA ILE A 397 -32.76 -18.11 -38.47
C ILE A 397 -31.29 -17.78 -38.29
N THR A 398 -30.43 -18.18 -39.21
CA THR A 398 -29.00 -17.84 -39.21
C THR A 398 -28.78 -16.35 -39.37
N GLU A 399 -29.42 -15.71 -40.36
CA GLU A 399 -29.35 -14.24 -40.57
C GLU A 399 -29.86 -13.46 -39.34
N PHE A 400 -30.97 -13.92 -38.75
CA PHE A 400 -31.49 -13.35 -37.52
C PHE A 400 -30.48 -13.43 -36.37
N ASN A 401 -29.85 -14.60 -36.15
CA ASN A 401 -28.87 -14.82 -35.09
C ASN A 401 -27.57 -14.04 -35.31
N GLU A 402 -27.11 -13.91 -36.58
CA GLU A 402 -25.95 -13.09 -36.93
C GLU A 402 -26.16 -11.63 -36.57
N GLN A 403 -27.28 -11.03 -37.00
CA GLN A 403 -27.57 -9.63 -36.70
C GLN A 403 -27.81 -9.40 -35.19
N LYS A 404 -28.46 -10.34 -34.49
CA LYS A 404 -28.60 -10.30 -33.03
C LYS A 404 -27.22 -10.28 -32.36
N ASN A 405 -26.33 -11.22 -32.73
CA ASN A 405 -25.02 -11.32 -32.13
C ASN A 405 -24.14 -10.08 -32.41
N SER A 406 -24.24 -9.52 -33.63
CA SER A 406 -23.59 -8.27 -33.99
C SER A 406 -24.05 -7.09 -33.11
N MET A 407 -25.36 -6.97 -32.90
CA MET A 407 -25.94 -5.95 -32.02
C MET A 407 -25.46 -6.11 -30.56
N LEU A 408 -25.50 -7.32 -30.03
CA LEU A 408 -25.06 -7.58 -28.65
C LEU A 408 -23.56 -7.35 -28.44
N SER A 409 -22.74 -7.70 -29.47
CA SER A 409 -21.31 -7.40 -29.45
C SER A 409 -21.05 -5.89 -29.43
N ALA A 410 -21.70 -5.14 -30.33
CA ALA A 410 -21.60 -3.69 -30.36
C ALA A 410 -22.01 -3.02 -29.04
N MET A 411 -23.07 -3.53 -28.39
CA MET A 411 -23.51 -3.07 -27.07
C MET A 411 -22.44 -3.33 -26.00
N SER A 412 -21.81 -4.51 -26.01
CA SER A 412 -20.74 -4.85 -25.07
C SER A 412 -19.49 -3.98 -25.27
N ASP A 413 -19.12 -3.71 -26.53
CA ASP A 413 -18.01 -2.83 -26.86
C ASP A 413 -18.26 -1.38 -26.40
N LEU A 414 -19.48 -0.89 -26.54
CA LEU A 414 -19.89 0.43 -26.07
C LEU A 414 -19.80 0.53 -24.54
N VAL A 415 -20.31 -0.47 -23.83
CA VAL A 415 -20.21 -0.53 -22.35
C VAL A 415 -18.76 -0.52 -21.89
N GLN A 416 -17.92 -1.31 -22.52
CA GLN A 416 -16.49 -1.36 -22.20
C GLN A 416 -15.82 0.00 -22.41
N ALA A 417 -16.01 0.60 -23.59
CA ALA A 417 -15.40 1.87 -23.93
C ALA A 417 -15.86 3.01 -23.00
N LYS A 418 -17.15 3.02 -22.63
CA LYS A 418 -17.74 3.97 -21.68
C LYS A 418 -17.04 3.96 -20.35
N TYR A 419 -16.97 2.79 -19.70
CA TYR A 419 -16.38 2.68 -18.37
C TYR A 419 -14.86 2.84 -18.35
N GLU A 420 -14.19 2.42 -19.42
CA GLU A 420 -12.76 2.66 -19.60
C GLU A 420 -12.47 4.17 -19.70
N TYR A 421 -13.23 4.91 -20.48
CA TYR A 421 -13.08 6.37 -20.60
C TYR A 421 -13.35 7.09 -19.28
N ILE A 422 -14.44 6.75 -18.59
CA ILE A 422 -14.80 7.35 -17.29
C ILE A 422 -13.63 7.17 -16.28
N TYR A 423 -13.10 5.96 -16.16
CA TYR A 423 -11.99 5.69 -15.25
C TYR A 423 -10.71 6.45 -15.62
N GLN A 424 -10.30 6.41 -16.90
CA GLN A 424 -9.07 7.05 -17.33
C GLN A 424 -9.15 8.58 -17.23
N SER A 425 -10.31 9.18 -17.52
CA SER A 425 -10.56 10.61 -17.37
C SER A 425 -10.47 11.04 -15.90
N ALA A 426 -11.17 10.35 -15.01
CA ALA A 426 -11.10 10.61 -13.58
C ALA A 426 -9.68 10.43 -13.01
N LEU A 427 -8.90 9.49 -13.56
CA LEU A 427 -7.53 9.30 -13.14
C LEU A 427 -6.61 10.46 -13.56
N LEU A 428 -6.84 11.10 -14.74
CA LEU A 428 -6.13 12.33 -15.12
C LEU A 428 -6.42 13.48 -14.15
N ASP A 429 -7.68 13.65 -13.79
CA ASP A 429 -8.09 14.64 -12.79
C ASP A 429 -7.45 14.38 -11.43
N PHE A 430 -7.35 13.12 -11.03
CA PHE A 430 -6.67 12.71 -9.80
C PHE A 430 -5.16 13.03 -9.81
N TYR A 431 -4.49 12.95 -10.97
CA TYR A 431 -3.09 13.41 -11.07
C TYR A 431 -2.95 14.91 -10.91
N GLN A 432 -3.99 15.69 -11.23
CA GLN A 432 -4.06 17.14 -10.97
C GLN A 432 -4.45 17.49 -9.52
N GLY A 433 -4.70 16.48 -8.67
CA GLY A 433 -5.06 16.67 -7.26
C GLY A 433 -6.55 16.84 -7.01
N LYS A 434 -7.41 16.60 -8.00
CA LYS A 434 -8.86 16.53 -7.81
C LYS A 434 -9.26 15.21 -7.16
N GLU A 435 -10.42 15.15 -6.53
CA GLU A 435 -10.97 13.90 -5.99
C GLU A 435 -11.42 12.96 -7.12
N LEU A 436 -11.32 11.64 -6.85
CA LEU A 436 -11.86 10.62 -7.75
C LEU A 436 -13.38 10.57 -7.60
N ASP A 437 -14.09 11.08 -8.59
CA ASP A 437 -15.55 11.03 -8.68
C ASP A 437 -15.98 10.74 -10.13
N PHE A 438 -17.19 10.11 -10.32
CA PHE A 438 -17.80 9.84 -11.63
C PHE A 438 -19.32 9.86 -11.60
#